data_aeeef36daaf8dae4aa42d4010a9a203b
#
_entry.id   aeeef36daaf8dae4aa42d4010a9a203b
#
_cell.length_a   1.000
_cell.length_b   1.000
_cell.length_c   1.000
_cell.angle_alpha   90.00
_cell.angle_beta   90.00
_cell.angle_gamma   90.00
#
_symmetry.space_group_name_H-M   'P 1'
#
loop_
_entity.id
_entity.type
_entity.pdbx_description
1 polymer ?
#
loop_
_entity_poly.entity_id
_entity_poly.type
_entity_poly.pdbx_seq_one_letter_code
_entity_poly.pdbx_strand_id
1 'polypeptide(L)'
;MLYRLDAAAAAVGRAFGARAGDDPWAGGHVAPGQFAPVITAGREFIAGPRPAGRTLETRMIPRLWGVPPPPSVPDARPVLTVRNLQSPFWIGNLRNSEFRCLIPATAFMEWGKPSPKDGKRRQCWFACADQPVFAMAAVWKDSEVPGFALLACEANAALRAEGRDTMPVILPPDAAARDVWLHGGWDRAQALVQPYSSSLMAVRRLPED
;
A
#
# COMPACT_ATOMS: atom_id res chain seq x y z
N MET A 1 6.48 7.04 7.75
CA MET A 1 5.50 7.28 6.66
C MET A 1 4.09 7.30 7.23
N LEU A 2 3.22 8.13 6.72
CA LEU A 2 1.77 8.08 6.78
C LEU A 2 1.22 8.42 5.39
N TYR A 3 -0.07 8.19 5.13
CA TYR A 3 -0.65 8.56 3.84
C TYR A 3 -2.03 9.20 4.01
N ARG A 4 -2.52 9.79 2.95
CA ARG A 4 -3.87 10.37 2.86
C ARG A 4 -4.67 9.64 1.79
N LEU A 5 -5.94 9.50 2.06
CA LEU A 5 -6.95 9.11 1.10
C LEU A 5 -8.13 10.08 1.23
N ASP A 6 -8.10 11.14 0.44
CA ASP A 6 -9.10 12.23 0.51
C ASP A 6 -10.39 11.93 -0.28
N ALA A 7 -10.52 10.71 -0.81
CA ALA A 7 -11.70 10.25 -1.52
C ALA A 7 -12.51 9.30 -0.64
N ALA A 8 -13.85 9.46 -0.64
CA ALA A 8 -14.74 8.56 0.06
C ALA A 8 -14.76 7.16 -0.59
N ALA A 9 -15.13 6.12 0.19
CA ALA A 9 -15.14 4.72 -0.23
C ALA A 9 -15.85 4.49 -1.58
N ALA A 10 -17.02 5.08 -1.80
CA ALA A 10 -17.75 4.93 -3.05
C ALA A 10 -17.01 5.51 -4.27
N ALA A 11 -16.28 6.62 -4.11
CA ALA A 11 -15.46 7.20 -5.17
C ALA A 11 -14.23 6.34 -5.48
N VAL A 12 -13.58 5.82 -4.45
CA VAL A 12 -12.47 4.86 -4.58
C VAL A 12 -12.94 3.59 -5.26
N GLY A 13 -14.07 3.01 -4.83
CA GLY A 13 -14.66 1.82 -5.45
C GLY A 13 -14.87 2.00 -6.95
N ARG A 14 -15.45 3.13 -7.38
CA ARG A 14 -15.61 3.44 -8.81
C ARG A 14 -14.28 3.56 -9.55
N ALA A 15 -13.30 4.26 -8.97
CA ALA A 15 -11.99 4.46 -9.61
C ALA A 15 -11.21 3.15 -9.82
N PHE A 16 -11.44 2.17 -8.97
CA PHE A 16 -10.74 0.88 -9.00
C PHE A 16 -11.59 -0.29 -9.52
N GLY A 17 -12.85 -0.06 -9.89
CA GLY A 17 -13.77 -1.14 -10.25
C GLY A 17 -14.01 -2.12 -9.10
N ALA A 18 -13.95 -1.63 -7.86
CA ALA A 18 -14.10 -2.43 -6.65
C ALA A 18 -15.46 -2.14 -5.98
N ARG A 19 -16.09 -3.18 -5.45
CA ARG A 19 -17.31 -3.00 -4.64
C ARG A 19 -16.92 -2.41 -3.29
N ALA A 20 -17.39 -1.20 -3.00
CA ALA A 20 -17.09 -0.52 -1.74
C ALA A 20 -17.86 -1.09 -0.55
N GLY A 21 -19.04 -1.73 -0.78
CA GLY A 21 -19.89 -2.22 0.30
C GLY A 21 -20.32 -1.09 1.23
N ASP A 22 -20.37 -1.39 2.52
CA ASP A 22 -20.70 -0.46 3.60
C ASP A 22 -19.42 0.12 4.26
N ASP A 23 -18.30 0.24 3.52
CA ASP A 23 -17.07 0.79 4.05
C ASP A 23 -17.32 2.25 4.49
N PRO A 24 -17.13 2.59 5.77
CA PRO A 24 -17.47 3.91 6.33
C PRO A 24 -16.45 5.00 5.98
N TRP A 25 -15.43 4.69 5.18
CA TRP A 25 -14.35 5.63 4.89
C TRP A 25 -14.86 6.88 4.17
N ALA A 26 -14.71 8.02 4.82
CA ALA A 26 -15.14 9.33 4.31
C ALA A 26 -13.98 10.21 3.80
N GLY A 27 -12.75 9.75 3.97
CA GLY A 27 -11.53 10.48 3.66
C GLY A 27 -10.70 10.83 4.89
N GLY A 28 -9.41 11.05 4.70
CA GLY A 28 -8.53 11.49 5.78
C GLY A 28 -7.12 10.91 5.74
N HIS A 29 -6.45 10.99 6.87
CA HIS A 29 -5.11 10.47 7.07
C HIS A 29 -5.15 9.04 7.60
N VAL A 30 -4.17 8.24 7.21
CA VAL A 30 -3.94 6.90 7.73
C VAL A 30 -2.53 6.83 8.29
N ALA A 31 -2.42 6.43 9.55
CA ALA A 31 -1.16 6.18 10.23
C ALA A 31 -1.02 4.69 10.56
N PRO A 32 0.21 4.20 10.82
CA PRO A 32 0.42 2.86 11.34
C PRO A 32 -0.47 2.55 12.55
N GLY A 33 -1.06 1.35 12.57
CA GLY A 33 -1.99 0.94 13.62
C GLY A 33 -3.44 1.40 13.43
N GLN A 34 -3.78 2.04 12.32
CA GLN A 34 -5.15 2.41 11.97
C GLN A 34 -5.73 1.48 10.91
N PHE A 35 -7.06 1.32 10.93
CA PHE A 35 -7.79 0.66 9.85
C PHE A 35 -7.91 1.58 8.64
N ALA A 36 -7.79 0.99 7.46
CA ALA A 36 -7.91 1.71 6.21
C ALA A 36 -8.55 0.83 5.14
N PRO A 37 -9.18 1.42 4.11
CA PRO A 37 -9.69 0.70 2.95
C PRO A 37 -8.57 -0.05 2.24
N VAL A 38 -8.80 -1.34 2.01
CA VAL A 38 -7.91 -2.22 1.25
C VAL A 38 -8.71 -2.82 0.10
N ILE A 39 -8.18 -2.75 -1.11
CA ILE A 39 -8.78 -3.35 -2.30
C ILE A 39 -8.17 -4.73 -2.51
N THR A 40 -9.00 -5.75 -2.54
CA THR A 40 -8.59 -7.15 -2.70
C THR A 40 -9.54 -7.92 -3.60
N ALA A 41 -8.99 -8.93 -4.28
CA ALA A 41 -9.76 -9.95 -4.98
C ALA A 41 -9.70 -11.31 -4.26
N GLY A 42 -9.02 -11.37 -3.13
CA GLY A 42 -8.93 -12.54 -2.27
C GLY A 42 -10.19 -12.78 -1.44
N ARG A 43 -10.25 -13.95 -0.80
CA ARG A 43 -11.31 -14.25 0.17
C ARG A 43 -11.22 -13.31 1.37
N GLU A 44 -12.34 -13.06 2.00
CA GLU A 44 -12.41 -12.26 3.22
C GLU A 44 -11.72 -12.98 4.39
N PHE A 45 -11.99 -14.26 4.50
CA PHE A 45 -11.38 -15.18 5.45
C PHE A 45 -10.73 -16.34 4.69
N ILE A 46 -9.53 -16.74 5.10
CA ILE A 46 -8.80 -17.86 4.48
C ILE A 46 -9.31 -19.21 4.99
N ALA A 47 -9.90 -19.24 6.20
CA ALA A 47 -10.49 -20.43 6.76
C ALA A 47 -11.66 -20.94 5.91
N GLY A 48 -11.67 -22.25 5.65
CA GLY A 48 -12.71 -22.94 4.90
C GLY A 48 -12.33 -23.28 3.44
N PRO A 49 -13.15 -24.10 2.78
CA PRO A 49 -12.88 -24.57 1.42
C PRO A 49 -12.92 -23.40 0.44
N ARG A 50 -11.99 -23.42 -0.53
CA ARG A 50 -12.00 -22.47 -1.64
C ARG A 50 -13.23 -22.74 -2.52
N PRO A 51 -14.09 -21.74 -2.80
CA PRO A 51 -15.18 -21.92 -3.75
C PRO A 51 -14.62 -22.33 -5.11
N ALA A 52 -15.04 -23.51 -5.60
CA ALA A 52 -14.58 -23.99 -6.90
C ALA A 52 -15.08 -23.05 -8.03
N GLY A 53 -14.17 -22.65 -8.91
CA GLY A 53 -14.51 -21.98 -10.17
C GLY A 53 -15.02 -20.53 -10.09
N ARG A 54 -14.96 -19.85 -8.95
CA ARG A 54 -15.37 -18.45 -8.84
C ARG A 54 -14.17 -17.51 -8.82
N THR A 55 -14.08 -16.63 -9.82
CA THR A 55 -13.32 -15.39 -9.69
C THR A 55 -14.03 -14.53 -8.67
N LEU A 56 -13.35 -14.17 -7.58
CA LEU A 56 -13.95 -13.30 -6.56
C LEU A 56 -13.97 -11.87 -7.08
N GLU A 57 -15.07 -11.18 -6.82
CA GLU A 57 -15.18 -9.76 -7.13
C GLU A 57 -14.10 -8.96 -6.38
N THR A 58 -13.54 -7.98 -7.07
CA THR A 58 -12.67 -6.99 -6.43
C THR A 58 -13.52 -6.13 -5.50
N ARG A 59 -13.13 -6.04 -4.25
CA ARG A 59 -13.88 -5.34 -3.21
C ARG A 59 -12.98 -4.58 -2.26
N MET A 60 -13.55 -3.64 -1.55
CA MET A 60 -12.91 -2.92 -0.46
C MET A 60 -13.25 -3.59 0.86
N ILE A 61 -12.23 -3.78 1.71
CA ILE A 61 -12.37 -4.31 3.06
C ILE A 61 -11.45 -3.50 3.98
N PRO A 62 -11.91 -3.03 5.15
CA PRO A 62 -11.03 -2.38 6.10
C PRO A 62 -10.04 -3.40 6.70
N ARG A 63 -8.75 -3.04 6.73
CA ARG A 63 -7.70 -3.83 7.38
C ARG A 63 -6.76 -2.93 8.16
N LEU A 64 -6.15 -3.48 9.20
CA LEU A 64 -5.19 -2.77 10.05
C LEU A 64 -3.88 -2.55 9.31
N TRP A 65 -3.34 -1.33 9.30
CA TRP A 65 -1.98 -1.11 8.80
C TRP A 65 -0.96 -1.54 9.84
N GLY A 66 -0.41 -2.71 9.64
CA GLY A 66 0.55 -3.37 10.50
C GLY A 66 0.23 -4.85 10.65
N VAL A 67 1.22 -5.67 10.44
CA VAL A 67 1.13 -7.13 10.58
C VAL A 67 1.91 -7.53 11.82
N PRO A 68 1.38 -8.39 12.69
CA PRO A 68 2.13 -8.91 13.82
C PRO A 68 3.49 -9.44 13.38
N PRO A 69 4.56 -9.22 14.16
CA PRO A 69 5.89 -9.72 13.83
C PRO A 69 5.91 -11.25 13.84
N PRO A 70 6.95 -11.89 13.24
CA PRO A 70 7.11 -13.33 13.34
C PRO A 70 7.19 -13.78 14.81
N PRO A 71 6.65 -14.95 15.17
CA PRO A 71 6.72 -15.47 16.54
C PRO A 71 8.14 -15.61 17.11
N SER A 72 9.14 -15.71 16.22
CA SER A 72 10.57 -15.74 16.60
C SER A 72 11.10 -14.39 17.13
N VAL A 73 10.34 -13.30 16.99
CA VAL A 73 10.72 -11.95 17.44
C VAL A 73 9.52 -11.30 18.14
N PRO A 74 9.07 -11.84 19.27
CA PRO A 74 7.78 -11.49 19.88
C PRO A 74 7.66 -10.02 20.31
N ASP A 75 8.76 -9.39 20.70
CA ASP A 75 8.80 -7.99 21.16
C ASP A 75 9.00 -6.98 20.01
N ALA A 76 9.00 -7.46 18.76
CA ALA A 76 9.15 -6.58 17.61
C ALA A 76 7.88 -5.77 17.36
N ARG A 77 8.09 -4.56 16.84
CA ARG A 77 6.97 -3.71 16.40
C ARG A 77 6.25 -4.35 15.21
N PRO A 78 4.95 -4.04 15.00
CA PRO A 78 4.23 -4.48 13.81
C PRO A 78 4.98 -4.15 12.52
N VAL A 79 4.98 -5.09 11.58
CA VAL A 79 5.64 -4.93 10.29
C VAL A 79 4.75 -4.10 9.37
N LEU A 80 5.22 -2.93 8.98
CA LEU A 80 4.46 -1.94 8.18
C LEU A 80 4.79 -2.02 6.69
N THR A 81 6.01 -2.53 6.36
CA THR A 81 6.52 -2.55 5.00
C THR A 81 7.27 -3.83 4.68
N VAL A 82 7.10 -4.30 3.46
CA VAL A 82 7.83 -5.44 2.88
C VAL A 82 8.94 -4.91 1.99
N ARG A 83 10.18 -5.12 2.39
CA ARG A 83 11.38 -4.72 1.61
C ARG A 83 12.06 -5.92 0.96
N ASN A 84 12.07 -7.05 1.65
CA ASN A 84 12.67 -8.28 1.14
C ASN A 84 11.57 -9.21 0.62
N LEU A 85 11.43 -9.29 -0.70
CA LEU A 85 10.44 -10.14 -1.38
C LEU A 85 10.73 -11.64 -1.24
N GLN A 86 11.94 -12.02 -0.87
CA GLN A 86 12.36 -13.40 -0.65
C GLN A 86 12.28 -13.81 0.84
N SER A 87 11.83 -12.91 1.70
CA SER A 87 11.65 -13.21 3.12
C SER A 87 10.72 -14.41 3.32
N PRO A 88 11.11 -15.45 4.09
CA PRO A 88 10.23 -16.57 4.44
C PRO A 88 8.93 -16.11 5.09
N PHE A 89 8.95 -14.97 5.77
CA PHE A 89 7.76 -14.37 6.38
C PHE A 89 6.73 -13.87 5.36
N TRP A 90 7.17 -13.49 4.15
CA TRP A 90 6.31 -12.85 3.14
C TRP A 90 6.11 -13.66 1.87
N ILE A 91 7.07 -14.50 1.48
CA ILE A 91 7.08 -15.11 0.14
C ILE A 91 5.83 -15.93 -0.17
N GLY A 92 5.28 -16.63 0.82
CA GLY A 92 4.03 -17.37 0.66
C GLY A 92 2.83 -16.49 0.35
N ASN A 93 2.72 -15.34 1.07
CA ASN A 93 1.65 -14.38 0.83
C ASN A 93 1.83 -13.63 -0.50
N LEU A 94 3.06 -13.30 -0.88
CA LEU A 94 3.34 -12.63 -2.15
C LEU A 94 3.02 -13.52 -3.36
N ARG A 95 3.35 -14.81 -3.29
CA ARG A 95 3.07 -15.79 -4.36
C ARG A 95 1.59 -16.13 -4.50
N ASN A 96 0.82 -16.01 -3.43
CA ASN A 96 -0.61 -16.26 -3.47
C ASN A 96 -1.37 -14.95 -3.68
N SER A 97 -2.04 -14.83 -4.83
CA SER A 97 -2.77 -13.60 -5.21
C SER A 97 -3.89 -13.23 -4.22
N GLU A 98 -4.44 -14.18 -3.47
CA GLU A 98 -5.46 -13.90 -2.44
C GLU A 98 -4.95 -12.98 -1.31
N PHE A 99 -3.64 -12.97 -1.06
CA PHE A 99 -3.03 -12.10 -0.05
C PHE A 99 -2.50 -10.79 -0.62
N ARG A 100 -2.44 -10.63 -1.94
CA ARG A 100 -2.06 -9.36 -2.54
C ARG A 100 -3.26 -8.42 -2.53
N CYS A 101 -2.97 -7.15 -2.28
CA CYS A 101 -3.99 -6.12 -2.21
C CYS A 101 -3.44 -4.78 -2.66
N LEU A 102 -4.32 -3.82 -2.85
CA LEU A 102 -4.00 -2.44 -3.19
C LEU A 102 -4.45 -1.52 -2.06
N ILE A 103 -3.61 -0.56 -1.75
CA ILE A 103 -3.93 0.51 -0.82
C ILE A 103 -4.15 1.78 -1.62
N PRO A 104 -5.40 2.27 -1.72
CA PRO A 104 -5.70 3.53 -2.39
C PRO A 104 -5.13 4.69 -1.57
N ALA A 105 -4.52 5.65 -2.24
CA ALA A 105 -4.00 6.85 -1.60
C ALA A 105 -4.10 8.07 -2.53
N THR A 106 -4.21 9.26 -1.98
CA THR A 106 -4.12 10.54 -2.71
C THR A 106 -2.76 11.20 -2.51
N ALA A 107 -2.08 10.91 -1.41
CA ALA A 107 -0.72 11.34 -1.13
C ALA A 107 -0.11 10.47 -0.02
N PHE A 108 1.22 10.41 0.05
CA PHE A 108 1.93 9.83 1.19
C PHE A 108 3.01 10.79 1.69
N MET A 109 3.35 10.70 2.97
CA MET A 109 4.30 11.59 3.65
C MET A 109 5.55 10.82 4.07
N GLU A 110 6.68 11.42 3.80
CA GLU A 110 7.97 11.04 4.35
C GLU A 110 8.67 12.25 4.98
N TRP A 111 9.51 11.96 5.97
CA TRP A 111 10.35 12.99 6.56
C TRP A 111 11.53 13.30 5.64
N GLY A 112 11.66 14.55 5.25
CA GLY A 112 12.76 15.04 4.45
C GLY A 112 14.11 15.04 5.19
N LYS A 113 15.15 15.52 4.51
CA LYS A 113 16.46 15.77 5.11
C LYS A 113 16.37 16.79 6.23
N PRO A 114 17.24 16.72 7.24
CA PRO A 114 17.38 17.78 8.22
C PRO A 114 17.67 19.13 7.54
N SER A 115 16.98 20.17 7.97
CA SER A 115 17.22 21.55 7.48
C SER A 115 18.62 22.00 7.92
N PRO A 116 19.42 22.61 7.04
CA PRO A 116 20.72 23.19 7.43
C PRO A 116 20.60 24.34 8.45
N LYS A 117 19.42 24.97 8.56
CA LYS A 117 19.21 26.13 9.44
C LYS A 117 18.98 25.73 10.90
N ASP A 118 18.25 24.66 11.14
CA ASP A 118 17.72 24.29 12.47
C ASP A 118 17.85 22.82 12.82
N GLY A 119 18.36 21.99 11.89
CA GLY A 119 18.50 20.54 12.07
C GLY A 119 17.18 19.77 12.03
N LYS A 120 16.04 20.46 11.90
CA LYS A 120 14.73 19.82 11.91
C LYS A 120 14.39 19.19 10.56
N ARG A 121 13.64 18.10 10.60
CA ARG A 121 13.10 17.44 9.40
C ARG A 121 11.72 17.99 9.11
N ARG A 122 11.44 18.28 7.84
CA ARG A 122 10.13 18.72 7.37
C ARG A 122 9.34 17.58 6.77
N GLN A 123 8.02 17.70 6.84
CA GLN A 123 7.14 16.77 6.17
C GLN A 123 7.16 17.03 4.66
N CYS A 124 7.46 15.98 3.90
CA CYS A 124 7.40 16.00 2.44
C CYS A 124 6.24 15.10 1.99
N TRP A 125 5.25 15.71 1.37
CA TRP A 125 4.09 15.02 0.82
C TRP A 125 4.30 14.75 -0.67
N PHE A 126 4.07 13.51 -1.07
CA PHE A 126 4.23 13.03 -2.43
C PHE A 126 2.87 12.57 -2.96
N ALA A 127 2.52 13.03 -4.16
CA ALA A 127 1.33 12.63 -4.90
C ALA A 127 1.71 12.29 -6.34
N CYS A 128 0.85 11.55 -7.04
CA CYS A 128 1.01 11.25 -8.46
C CYS A 128 0.27 12.30 -9.28
N ALA A 129 0.95 12.93 -10.23
CA ALA A 129 0.35 13.98 -11.06
C ALA A 129 -0.68 13.44 -12.06
N ASP A 130 -0.52 12.18 -12.48
CA ASP A 130 -1.35 11.46 -13.45
C ASP A 130 -2.45 10.60 -12.81
N GLN A 131 -2.44 10.47 -11.47
CA GLN A 131 -3.39 9.64 -10.72
C GLN A 131 -3.88 10.39 -9.47
N PRO A 132 -5.06 11.02 -9.51
CA PRO A 132 -5.63 11.69 -8.31
C PRO A 132 -5.81 10.73 -7.12
N VAL A 133 -6.15 9.47 -7.40
CA VAL A 133 -6.12 8.36 -6.44
C VAL A 133 -5.25 7.27 -7.06
N PHE A 134 -4.12 6.99 -6.47
CA PHE A 134 -3.19 5.96 -6.93
C PHE A 134 -3.24 4.71 -6.05
N ALA A 135 -2.75 3.60 -6.58
CA ALA A 135 -2.67 2.32 -5.87
C ALA A 135 -1.26 2.07 -5.36
N MET A 136 -1.07 1.90 -4.08
CA MET A 136 0.14 1.31 -3.51
C MET A 136 -0.03 -0.21 -3.42
N ALA A 137 0.96 -0.95 -3.92
CA ALA A 137 0.98 -2.40 -3.81
C ALA A 137 1.21 -2.83 -2.35
N ALA A 138 0.43 -3.79 -1.90
CA ALA A 138 0.50 -4.29 -0.53
C ALA A 138 0.22 -5.79 -0.47
N VAL A 139 0.53 -6.36 0.67
CA VAL A 139 0.21 -7.75 1.01
C VAL A 139 -0.40 -7.77 2.41
N TRP A 140 -1.39 -8.63 2.62
CA TRP A 140 -2.02 -8.78 3.92
C TRP A 140 -1.76 -10.18 4.50
N LYS A 141 -1.91 -10.30 5.79
CA LYS A 141 -1.89 -11.57 6.52
C LYS A 141 -3.20 -11.78 7.26
N ASP A 142 -3.63 -13.04 7.24
CA ASP A 142 -4.69 -13.54 8.09
C ASP A 142 -4.10 -13.78 9.48
N SER A 143 -4.50 -12.97 10.42
CA SER A 143 -4.12 -12.99 11.83
C SER A 143 -5.36 -12.68 12.67
N GLU A 144 -5.28 -12.73 13.98
CA GLU A 144 -6.40 -12.39 14.88
C GLU A 144 -7.10 -11.08 14.47
N VAL A 145 -6.30 -10.08 14.11
CA VAL A 145 -6.77 -8.88 13.40
C VAL A 145 -6.07 -8.84 12.05
N PRO A 146 -6.79 -9.08 10.92
CA PRO A 146 -6.17 -9.09 9.62
C PRO A 146 -5.50 -7.76 9.28
N GLY A 147 -4.20 -7.81 9.05
CA GLY A 147 -3.36 -6.63 8.83
C GLY A 147 -2.67 -6.64 7.48
N PHE A 148 -2.28 -5.45 7.01
CA PHE A 148 -1.52 -5.29 5.77
C PHE A 148 -0.17 -4.61 5.99
N ALA A 149 0.74 -4.85 5.05
CA ALA A 149 2.02 -4.17 4.93
C ALA A 149 2.21 -3.69 3.48
N LEU A 150 2.71 -2.47 3.32
CA LEU A 150 3.01 -1.89 2.01
C LEU A 150 4.29 -2.51 1.43
N LEU A 151 4.33 -2.77 0.13
CA LEU A 151 5.59 -3.08 -0.52
C LEU A 151 6.41 -1.81 -0.70
N ALA A 152 7.70 -1.95 -0.49
CA ALA A 152 8.67 -0.89 -0.73
C ALA A 152 9.71 -1.33 -1.78
N CYS A 153 10.09 -0.41 -2.63
CA CYS A 153 11.18 -0.54 -3.60
C CYS A 153 12.22 0.57 -3.39
N GLU A 154 13.24 0.62 -4.24
CA GLU A 154 14.19 1.72 -4.25
C GLU A 154 13.50 3.05 -4.52
N ALA A 155 13.98 4.11 -3.89
CA ALA A 155 13.47 5.45 -4.10
C ALA A 155 13.80 5.94 -5.50
N ASN A 156 12.85 6.65 -6.12
CA ASN A 156 13.10 7.42 -7.34
C ASN A 156 13.85 8.73 -7.04
N ALA A 157 14.17 9.50 -8.07
CA ALA A 157 14.93 10.75 -7.91
C ALA A 157 14.24 11.77 -6.99
N ALA A 158 12.90 11.86 -7.01
CA ALA A 158 12.15 12.80 -6.17
C ALA A 158 12.30 12.49 -4.68
N LEU A 159 12.19 11.20 -4.28
CA LEU A 159 12.37 10.79 -2.89
C LEU A 159 13.84 10.82 -2.46
N ARG A 160 14.78 10.46 -3.35
CA ARG A 160 16.22 10.57 -3.05
C ARG A 160 16.64 12.01 -2.80
N ALA A 161 16.06 12.98 -3.51
CA ALA A 161 16.28 14.40 -3.25
C ALA A 161 15.93 14.78 -1.81
N GLU A 162 14.91 14.16 -1.21
CA GLU A 162 14.50 14.32 0.19
C GLU A 162 15.25 13.39 1.16
N GLY A 163 16.26 12.63 0.70
CA GLY A 163 17.06 11.76 1.55
C GLY A 163 16.38 10.45 1.91
N ARG A 164 15.54 9.94 1.03
CA ARG A 164 14.89 8.63 1.20
C ARG A 164 15.52 7.61 0.26
N ASP A 165 15.81 6.42 0.76
CA ASP A 165 16.40 5.32 -0.01
C ASP A 165 15.32 4.36 -0.54
N THR A 166 14.12 4.42 0.01
CA THR A 166 12.99 3.58 -0.38
C THR A 166 11.73 4.40 -0.57
N MET A 167 10.81 3.87 -1.37
CA MET A 167 9.46 4.41 -1.58
C MET A 167 8.42 3.28 -1.58
N PRO A 168 7.13 3.56 -1.33
CA PRO A 168 6.09 2.58 -1.58
C PRO A 168 6.04 2.23 -3.06
N VAL A 169 5.75 0.97 -3.36
CA VAL A 169 5.51 0.53 -4.75
C VAL A 169 4.18 1.11 -5.21
N ILE A 170 4.20 2.02 -6.15
CA ILE A 170 3.01 2.62 -6.76
C ILE A 170 2.79 1.97 -8.12
N LEU A 171 1.59 1.44 -8.35
CA LEU A 171 1.27 0.82 -9.64
C LEU A 171 0.97 1.88 -10.71
N PRO A 172 1.26 1.56 -11.98
CA PRO A 172 0.81 2.37 -13.10
C PRO A 172 -0.72 2.61 -13.10
N PRO A 173 -1.23 3.69 -13.71
CA PRO A 173 -2.65 4.05 -13.68
C PRO A 173 -3.57 3.10 -14.45
N ASP A 174 -3.02 2.16 -15.21
CA ASP A 174 -3.80 1.24 -16.03
C ASP A 174 -4.44 0.10 -15.24
N ALA A 175 -5.60 -0.37 -15.72
CA ALA A 175 -6.34 -1.46 -15.10
C ALA A 175 -5.58 -2.80 -15.21
N ALA A 176 -4.76 -2.98 -16.26
CA ALA A 176 -4.02 -4.22 -16.49
C ALA A 176 -2.94 -4.44 -15.43
N ALA A 177 -2.24 -3.38 -15.00
CA ALA A 177 -1.26 -3.47 -13.91
C ALA A 177 -1.95 -3.87 -12.58
N ARG A 178 -3.11 -3.30 -12.28
CA ARG A 178 -3.90 -3.67 -11.11
C ARG A 178 -4.41 -5.12 -11.17
N ASP A 179 -4.87 -5.55 -12.34
CA ASP A 179 -5.30 -6.93 -12.57
C ASP A 179 -4.14 -7.92 -12.40
N VAL A 180 -2.99 -7.62 -12.99
CA VAL A 180 -1.77 -8.44 -12.79
C VAL A 180 -1.39 -8.52 -11.32
N TRP A 181 -1.49 -7.42 -10.56
CA TRP A 181 -1.19 -7.44 -9.12
C TRP A 181 -2.18 -8.29 -8.35
N LEU A 182 -3.48 -8.14 -8.58
CA LEU A 182 -4.53 -8.81 -7.81
C LEU A 182 -4.76 -10.27 -8.23
N HIS A 183 -4.53 -10.63 -9.50
CA HIS A 183 -4.91 -11.92 -10.06
C HIS A 183 -3.76 -12.68 -10.74
N GLY A 184 -2.74 -11.97 -11.23
CA GLY A 184 -1.64 -12.55 -12.01
C GLY A 184 -0.75 -13.49 -11.20
N GLY A 185 -0.01 -14.36 -11.88
CA GLY A 185 1.08 -15.13 -11.26
C GLY A 185 2.17 -14.21 -10.68
N TRP A 186 2.92 -14.75 -9.69
CA TRP A 186 3.94 -13.94 -9.00
C TRP A 186 5.02 -13.40 -9.93
N ASP A 187 5.44 -14.18 -10.93
CA ASP A 187 6.48 -13.74 -11.88
C ASP A 187 6.08 -12.45 -12.62
N ARG A 188 4.79 -12.33 -12.97
CA ARG A 188 4.25 -11.11 -13.59
C ARG A 188 4.04 -9.99 -12.57
N ALA A 189 3.50 -10.30 -11.40
CA ALA A 189 3.23 -9.32 -10.35
C ALA A 189 4.54 -8.73 -9.80
N GLN A 190 5.58 -9.55 -9.62
CA GLN A 190 6.90 -9.11 -9.15
C GLN A 190 7.53 -8.06 -10.07
N ALA A 191 7.27 -8.10 -11.37
CA ALA A 191 7.80 -7.12 -12.32
C ALA A 191 7.24 -5.70 -12.10
N LEU A 192 6.12 -5.57 -11.38
CA LEU A 192 5.54 -4.27 -11.00
C LEU A 192 6.22 -3.64 -9.77
N VAL A 193 7.09 -4.39 -9.07
CA VAL A 193 7.80 -3.89 -7.89
C VAL A 193 9.02 -3.08 -8.34
N GLN A 194 8.76 -1.85 -8.75
CA GLN A 194 9.76 -0.91 -9.25
C GLN A 194 9.44 0.52 -8.86
N PRO A 195 10.42 1.44 -8.90
CA PRO A 195 10.20 2.85 -8.62
C PRO A 195 9.20 3.48 -9.59
N TYR A 196 8.27 4.26 -9.07
CA TYR A 196 7.39 5.10 -9.89
C TYR A 196 8.17 6.25 -10.50
N SER A 197 7.78 6.71 -11.70
CA SER A 197 8.50 7.78 -12.40
C SER A 197 8.54 9.08 -11.58
N SER A 198 9.73 9.62 -11.36
CA SER A 198 9.90 10.89 -10.64
C SER A 198 9.30 12.09 -11.37
N SER A 199 9.20 12.04 -12.69
CA SER A 199 8.58 13.11 -13.51
C SER A 199 7.07 13.21 -13.33
N LEU A 200 6.45 12.13 -12.85
CA LEU A 200 5.01 12.05 -12.55
C LEU A 200 4.70 12.28 -11.06
N MET A 201 5.70 12.63 -10.25
CA MET A 201 5.51 12.90 -8.84
C MET A 201 5.46 14.39 -8.53
N ALA A 202 4.37 14.81 -7.87
CA ALA A 202 4.27 16.12 -7.26
C ALA A 202 4.78 16.05 -5.82
N VAL A 203 5.66 16.97 -5.43
CA VAL A 203 6.24 17.05 -4.10
C VAL A 203 5.83 18.36 -3.43
N ARG A 204 5.20 18.28 -2.28
CA ARG A 204 4.84 19.44 -1.45
C ARG A 204 5.52 19.32 -0.09
N ARG A 205 6.38 20.28 0.21
CA ARG A 205 6.98 20.45 1.54
C ARG A 205 6.05 21.33 2.37
N LEU A 206 5.64 20.86 3.53
CA LEU A 206 4.90 21.67 4.47
C LEU A 206 5.89 22.45 5.33
N PRO A 207 5.67 23.78 5.58
CA PRO A 207 6.38 24.49 6.59
C PRO A 207 6.11 23.86 7.96
N GLU A 208 7.03 23.96 8.88
CA GLU A 208 6.77 23.71 10.30
C GLU A 208 5.89 24.87 10.83
N ASP A 209 4.82 24.52 11.53
CA ASP A 209 4.08 25.46 12.40
C ASP A 209 4.93 25.83 13.60
#